data_a31197abb3437f76e76e597b997ac503
#
_entry.id   a31197abb3437f76e76e597b997ac503
#
_cell.length_a   1.000
_cell.length_b   1.000
_cell.length_c   1.000
_cell.angle_alpha   90.00
_cell.angle_beta   90.00
_cell.angle_gamma   90.00
#
_symmetry.space_group_name_H-M   'P 1'
#
loop_
_entity.id
_entity.type
_entity.pdbx_description
1 polymer ?
#
loop_
_entity_poly.entity_id
_entity_poly.type
_entity_poly.pdbx_seq_one_letter_code
_entity_poly.pdbx_strand_id
1 'polypeptide(L)'
;MSAVSVRDGEKWASAPPGVLPAWVADMDFPVAPAIRRALIRRIDTDLGYPAWYDKSDGGPLGEVFAQRMLARHGFAANPGHTRLFTDVNQAIQVVLHLGTGPGSPVAVHVPACPPFLEVLDRLDRPARPVPFRLVDGSWDPDIDRLADEVRAGCRALLLVNPHNPTGRVFRRAELAEIGRLAVEWDLLVVADEVHAELTHDDHRHIPFASLSDEVAAHTVTITSGSKAFNLAGARCAVAHIGPSRLRAAVDAHRGLLLGQVGALGVAALHAAWTECDDWLTEVRAVLADNRRRVLAGLPDGITHVAPEATYLSWLDCRPLGLGADPAAFFQTEAKVMLFRGTDFGPGGNGFARLNFATSPDLLDEILHRMRTALHDTGKARA
;
A
#
# COMPACT_ATOMS: atom_id res chain seq x y z
N MET A 1 -8.56 -17.38 12.16
CA MET A 1 -7.25 -16.95 12.71
C MET A 1 -7.47 -16.22 14.03
N SER A 2 -6.83 -16.68 15.10
CA SER A 2 -6.81 -15.97 16.39
C SER A 2 -5.84 -14.79 16.32
N ALA A 3 -6.12 -13.71 17.07
CA ALA A 3 -5.19 -12.58 17.16
C ALA A 3 -3.92 -12.96 17.95
N VAL A 4 -2.82 -12.22 17.68
CA VAL A 4 -1.55 -12.40 18.40
C VAL A 4 -1.71 -12.01 19.87
N SER A 5 -1.16 -12.81 20.79
CA SER A 5 -1.26 -12.58 22.23
C SER A 5 -0.32 -11.49 22.75
N VAL A 6 0.85 -11.29 22.11
CA VAL A 6 1.83 -10.21 22.40
C VAL A 6 1.80 -9.22 21.25
N ARG A 7 1.59 -7.94 21.56
CA ARG A 7 1.33 -6.87 20.58
C ARG A 7 2.22 -5.67 20.94
N ASP A 8 3.47 -5.74 20.52
CA ASP A 8 4.51 -4.73 20.75
C ASP A 8 4.86 -3.92 19.49
N GLY A 9 4.22 -4.22 18.35
CA GLY A 9 4.37 -3.46 17.11
C GLY A 9 3.70 -2.08 17.18
N GLU A 10 4.10 -1.19 16.27
CA GLU A 10 3.68 0.22 16.16
C GLU A 10 2.17 0.42 16.37
N LYS A 11 1.36 -0.42 15.75
CA LYS A 11 -0.11 -0.35 15.83
C LYS A 11 -0.62 -0.32 17.28
N TRP A 12 -0.07 -1.17 18.14
CA TRP A 12 -0.50 -1.33 19.53
C TRP A 12 0.33 -0.52 20.50
N ALA A 13 1.64 -0.39 20.27
CA ALA A 13 2.55 0.33 21.16
C ALA A 13 2.23 1.83 21.22
N SER A 14 1.73 2.41 20.12
CA SER A 14 1.39 3.82 20.06
C SER A 14 -0.04 4.14 20.52
N ALA A 15 -0.87 3.13 20.76
CA ALA A 15 -2.24 3.34 21.25
C ALA A 15 -2.21 3.66 22.77
N PRO A 16 -2.89 4.74 23.20
CA PRO A 16 -3.03 5.04 24.64
C PRO A 16 -3.74 3.89 25.38
N PRO A 17 -3.52 3.75 26.70
CA PRO A 17 -4.19 2.74 27.51
C PRO A 17 -5.71 2.76 27.35
N GLY A 18 -6.31 1.60 27.08
CA GLY A 18 -7.77 1.44 26.90
C GLY A 18 -8.29 1.85 25.52
N VAL A 19 -7.44 2.35 24.62
CA VAL A 19 -7.78 2.70 23.23
C VAL A 19 -7.51 1.52 22.31
N LEU A 20 -8.48 1.13 21.49
CA LEU A 20 -8.34 0.08 20.48
C LEU A 20 -7.74 0.65 19.18
N PRO A 21 -6.58 0.14 18.71
CA PRO A 21 -5.95 0.66 17.51
C PRO A 21 -6.54 0.04 16.23
N ALA A 22 -7.00 0.91 15.35
CA ALA A 22 -7.48 0.57 14.01
C ALA A 22 -6.92 1.55 12.95
N TRP A 23 -5.66 2.00 13.10
CA TRP A 23 -5.07 3.10 12.34
C TRP A 23 -3.99 2.67 11.35
N VAL A 24 -2.84 2.15 11.81
CA VAL A 24 -1.74 1.78 10.92
C VAL A 24 -2.08 0.53 10.09
N ALA A 25 -1.53 0.45 8.89
CA ALA A 25 -1.81 -0.64 7.94
C ALA A 25 -0.95 -1.88 8.24
N ASP A 26 -1.13 -2.46 9.45
CA ASP A 26 -0.59 -3.75 9.89
C ASP A 26 -1.73 -4.66 10.34
N MET A 27 -1.55 -5.97 10.17
CA MET A 27 -2.53 -6.98 10.58
C MET A 27 -2.28 -7.44 12.02
N ASP A 28 -3.33 -7.87 12.70
CA ASP A 28 -3.24 -8.51 14.03
C ASP A 28 -3.15 -10.05 13.94
N PHE A 29 -2.75 -10.59 12.80
CA PHE A 29 -2.61 -12.03 12.59
C PHE A 29 -1.16 -12.48 12.83
N PRO A 30 -0.96 -13.73 13.33
CA PRO A 30 0.37 -14.27 13.54
C PRO A 30 1.11 -14.45 12.21
N VAL A 31 2.44 -14.38 12.27
CA VAL A 31 3.28 -14.65 11.09
C VAL A 31 3.05 -16.08 10.57
N ALA A 32 3.05 -16.25 9.24
CA ALA A 32 2.85 -17.56 8.62
C ALA A 32 3.92 -18.57 9.10
N PRO A 33 3.52 -19.83 9.40
CA PRO A 33 4.46 -20.82 9.93
C PRO A 33 5.69 -21.08 9.05
N ALA A 34 5.55 -21.00 7.73
CA ALA A 34 6.66 -21.16 6.80
C ALA A 34 7.67 -20.01 6.90
N ILE A 35 7.20 -18.78 7.05
CA ILE A 35 8.05 -17.60 7.27
C ILE A 35 8.81 -17.75 8.58
N ARG A 36 8.13 -18.15 9.67
CA ARG A 36 8.78 -18.40 10.95
C ARG A 36 9.90 -19.44 10.83
N ARG A 37 9.63 -20.56 10.15
CA ARG A 37 10.66 -21.61 9.89
C ARG A 37 11.85 -21.07 9.08
N ALA A 38 11.59 -20.28 8.04
CA ALA A 38 12.65 -19.70 7.21
C ALA A 38 13.56 -18.75 8.00
N LEU A 39 12.96 -17.91 8.86
CA LEU A 39 13.72 -17.01 9.74
C LEU A 39 14.58 -17.77 10.75
N ILE A 40 14.02 -18.80 11.41
CA ILE A 40 14.76 -19.64 12.36
C ILE A 40 15.92 -20.34 11.64
N ARG A 41 15.69 -20.98 10.50
CA ARG A 41 16.76 -21.60 9.71
C ARG A 41 17.88 -20.61 9.40
N ARG A 42 17.52 -19.38 9.01
CA ARG A 42 18.54 -18.36 8.68
C ARG A 42 19.36 -17.96 9.89
N ILE A 43 18.73 -17.83 11.06
CA ILE A 43 19.41 -17.53 12.34
C ILE A 43 20.33 -18.68 12.75
N ASP A 44 19.89 -19.94 12.60
CA ASP A 44 20.63 -21.12 13.03
C ASP A 44 21.80 -21.48 12.09
N THR A 45 21.82 -20.93 10.86
CA THR A 45 22.84 -21.29 9.85
C THR A 45 23.90 -20.21 9.69
N ASP A 46 23.55 -19.04 9.17
CA ASP A 46 24.53 -18.00 8.84
C ASP A 46 23.87 -16.62 8.75
N LEU A 47 24.40 -15.65 9.51
CA LEU A 47 24.01 -14.24 9.46
C LEU A 47 25.11 -13.33 8.87
N GLY A 48 26.15 -13.92 8.25
CA GLY A 48 27.19 -13.19 7.53
C GLY A 48 26.67 -12.52 6.26
N TYR A 49 27.58 -11.86 5.54
CA TYR A 49 27.21 -11.23 4.25
C TYR A 49 26.67 -12.28 3.27
N PRO A 50 25.48 -12.09 2.72
CA PRO A 50 24.91 -13.06 1.81
C PRO A 50 25.64 -13.06 0.44
N ALA A 51 25.67 -14.21 -0.24
CA ALA A 51 26.37 -14.39 -1.51
C ALA A 51 25.80 -13.50 -2.66
N TRP A 52 24.64 -12.90 -2.47
CA TRP A 52 23.99 -11.97 -3.40
C TRP A 52 24.24 -10.48 -3.06
N TYR A 53 25.08 -10.21 -2.07
CA TYR A 53 25.30 -8.87 -1.51
C TYR A 53 25.63 -7.81 -2.59
N ASP A 54 26.50 -8.12 -3.55
CA ASP A 54 26.92 -7.19 -4.61
C ASP A 54 26.24 -7.44 -5.97
N LYS A 55 25.24 -8.33 -6.02
CA LYS A 55 24.57 -8.63 -7.30
C LYS A 55 23.47 -7.60 -7.60
N SER A 56 23.37 -7.24 -8.88
CA SER A 56 22.39 -6.28 -9.42
C SER A 56 21.16 -6.93 -10.04
N ASP A 57 20.88 -8.22 -9.73
CA ASP A 57 19.82 -9.01 -10.36
C ASP A 57 18.65 -9.35 -9.43
N GLY A 58 18.48 -8.62 -8.33
CA GLY A 58 17.47 -8.91 -7.32
C GLY A 58 17.81 -10.09 -6.42
N GLY A 59 19.01 -10.68 -6.55
CA GLY A 59 19.45 -11.83 -5.75
C GLY A 59 18.45 -12.97 -5.80
N PRO A 60 18.16 -13.63 -4.66
CA PRO A 60 17.23 -14.75 -4.62
C PRO A 60 15.76 -14.37 -4.87
N LEU A 61 15.43 -13.09 -4.87
CA LEU A 61 14.05 -12.63 -5.08
C LEU A 61 13.73 -12.26 -6.53
N GLY A 62 14.73 -12.10 -7.41
CA GLY A 62 14.51 -11.75 -8.81
C GLY A 62 13.65 -12.80 -9.53
N GLU A 63 14.09 -14.05 -9.50
CA GLU A 63 13.35 -15.17 -10.09
C GLU A 63 12.01 -15.45 -9.37
N VAL A 64 12.00 -15.41 -8.04
CA VAL A 64 10.79 -15.62 -7.24
C VAL A 64 9.72 -14.57 -7.56
N PHE A 65 10.13 -13.31 -7.69
CA PHE A 65 9.25 -12.23 -8.11
C PHE A 65 8.68 -12.49 -9.52
N ALA A 66 9.54 -12.81 -10.50
CA ALA A 66 9.10 -13.08 -11.87
C ALA A 66 8.12 -14.25 -11.94
N GLN A 67 8.40 -15.36 -11.25
CA GLN A 67 7.51 -16.51 -11.17
C GLN A 67 6.18 -16.16 -10.53
N ARG A 68 6.19 -15.37 -9.44
CA ARG A 68 4.96 -14.94 -8.75
C ARG A 68 4.12 -14.03 -9.62
N MET A 69 4.74 -13.06 -10.31
CA MET A 69 4.02 -12.14 -11.21
C MET A 69 3.38 -12.90 -12.38
N LEU A 70 4.08 -13.87 -12.94
CA LEU A 70 3.54 -14.74 -13.98
C LEU A 70 2.36 -15.58 -13.46
N ALA A 71 2.54 -16.25 -12.34
CA ALA A 71 1.53 -17.15 -11.77
C ALA A 71 0.26 -16.41 -11.30
N ARG A 72 0.42 -15.23 -10.69
CA ARG A 72 -0.69 -14.48 -10.11
C ARG A 72 -1.39 -13.53 -11.06
N HIS A 73 -0.63 -12.96 -12.00
CA HIS A 73 -1.12 -11.84 -12.82
C HIS A 73 -0.87 -12.04 -14.33
N GLY A 74 -0.22 -13.14 -14.75
CA GLY A 74 0.13 -13.37 -16.14
C GLY A 74 1.20 -12.43 -16.69
N PHE A 75 1.95 -11.75 -15.81
CA PHE A 75 3.00 -10.81 -16.21
C PHE A 75 4.37 -11.51 -16.25
N ALA A 76 4.96 -11.63 -17.43
CA ALA A 76 6.29 -12.21 -17.65
C ALA A 76 7.37 -11.17 -17.32
N ALA A 77 7.58 -10.87 -16.05
CA ALA A 77 8.59 -9.92 -15.60
C ALA A 77 10.01 -10.47 -15.84
N ASN A 78 10.94 -9.61 -16.28
CA ASN A 78 12.34 -9.97 -16.43
C ASN A 78 13.03 -9.95 -15.05
N PRO A 79 13.52 -11.09 -14.52
CA PRO A 79 14.20 -11.14 -13.22
C PRO A 79 15.41 -10.20 -13.12
N GLY A 80 16.16 -10.01 -14.20
CA GLY A 80 17.32 -9.12 -14.28
C GLY A 80 16.99 -7.63 -14.10
N HIS A 81 15.72 -7.25 -14.20
CA HIS A 81 15.25 -5.87 -13.93
C HIS A 81 14.89 -5.62 -12.46
N THR A 82 14.95 -6.64 -11.61
CA THR A 82 14.57 -6.55 -10.19
C THR A 82 15.72 -6.00 -9.34
N ARG A 83 15.39 -5.13 -8.38
CA ARG A 83 16.33 -4.58 -7.38
C ARG A 83 15.69 -4.66 -6.00
N LEU A 84 16.52 -4.88 -4.97
CA LEU A 84 16.08 -4.99 -3.58
C LEU A 84 16.21 -3.65 -2.86
N PHE A 85 15.19 -3.36 -2.05
CA PHE A 85 15.11 -2.16 -1.20
C PHE A 85 14.66 -2.56 0.20
N THR A 86 14.95 -1.72 1.19
CA THR A 86 14.54 -2.00 2.58
C THR A 86 13.03 -1.95 2.75
N ASP A 87 12.34 -1.15 1.96
CA ASP A 87 10.89 -1.04 1.94
C ASP A 87 10.41 -0.26 0.72
N VAL A 88 9.09 -0.22 0.53
CA VAL A 88 8.41 0.46 -0.57
C VAL A 88 8.74 1.97 -0.59
N ASN A 89 8.75 2.63 0.57
CA ASN A 89 9.02 4.08 0.64
C ASN A 89 10.46 4.38 0.20
N GLN A 90 11.45 3.59 0.64
CA GLN A 90 12.84 3.75 0.18
C GLN A 90 12.93 3.55 -1.35
N ALA A 91 12.25 2.53 -1.89
CA ALA A 91 12.25 2.29 -3.33
C ALA A 91 11.67 3.49 -4.09
N ILE A 92 10.53 4.05 -3.65
CA ILE A 92 9.92 5.25 -4.23
C ILE A 92 10.87 6.44 -4.15
N GLN A 93 11.50 6.69 -2.99
CA GLN A 93 12.45 7.79 -2.81
C GLN A 93 13.61 7.70 -3.80
N VAL A 94 14.24 6.53 -3.88
CA VAL A 94 15.40 6.32 -4.77
C VAL A 94 15.01 6.46 -6.23
N VAL A 95 13.89 5.86 -6.64
CA VAL A 95 13.38 5.91 -8.02
C VAL A 95 13.06 7.35 -8.42
N LEU A 96 12.37 8.11 -7.58
CA LEU A 96 12.06 9.52 -7.84
C LEU A 96 13.32 10.40 -7.80
N HIS A 97 14.23 10.16 -6.85
CA HIS A 97 15.47 10.91 -6.75
C HIS A 97 16.35 10.77 -8.01
N LEU A 98 16.48 9.55 -8.52
CA LEU A 98 17.33 9.23 -9.67
C LEU A 98 16.60 9.42 -11.02
N GLY A 99 15.28 9.27 -11.05
CA GLY A 99 14.46 9.35 -12.25
C GLY A 99 13.92 10.74 -12.57
N THR A 100 13.99 11.69 -11.60
CA THR A 100 13.50 13.06 -11.76
C THR A 100 14.50 14.07 -11.19
N GLY A 101 14.44 15.34 -11.61
CA GLY A 101 15.28 16.42 -11.05
C GLY A 101 14.55 17.19 -9.92
N PRO A 102 15.29 17.97 -9.08
CA PRO A 102 14.69 18.93 -8.16
C PRO A 102 13.73 19.90 -8.89
N GLY A 103 12.61 20.23 -8.26
CA GLY A 103 11.56 21.07 -8.87
C GLY A 103 10.70 20.35 -9.92
N SER A 104 11.00 19.10 -10.29
CA SER A 104 10.18 18.35 -11.25
C SER A 104 8.85 17.95 -10.61
N PRO A 105 7.69 18.31 -11.19
CA PRO A 105 6.41 17.95 -10.65
C PRO A 105 6.11 16.45 -10.79
N VAL A 106 5.48 15.88 -9.77
CA VAL A 106 5.04 14.49 -9.76
C VAL A 106 3.52 14.45 -9.54
N ALA A 107 2.80 13.83 -10.47
CA ALA A 107 1.38 13.57 -10.31
C ALA A 107 1.15 12.47 -9.27
N VAL A 108 0.14 12.65 -8.43
CA VAL A 108 -0.28 11.66 -7.42
C VAL A 108 -1.77 11.73 -7.21
N HIS A 109 -2.43 10.57 -7.19
CA HIS A 109 -3.84 10.52 -6.84
C HIS A 109 -4.04 10.84 -5.36
N VAL A 110 -5.01 11.73 -5.08
CA VAL A 110 -5.37 12.14 -3.71
C VAL A 110 -6.82 11.79 -3.39
N PRO A 111 -7.14 11.45 -2.11
CA PRO A 111 -6.25 11.39 -0.93
C PRO A 111 -5.12 10.37 -1.11
N ALA A 112 -3.91 10.66 -0.61
CA ALA A 112 -2.72 9.83 -0.80
C ALA A 112 -2.11 9.41 0.54
N CYS A 113 -1.44 8.27 0.56
CA CYS A 113 -0.75 7.79 1.75
C CYS A 113 0.27 8.84 2.25
N PRO A 114 0.24 9.25 3.54
CA PRO A 114 1.05 10.36 4.06
C PRO A 114 2.55 10.26 3.74
N PRO A 115 3.24 9.11 3.88
CA PRO A 115 4.65 8.97 3.52
C PRO A 115 4.96 9.34 2.07
N PHE A 116 4.01 9.18 1.14
CA PHE A 116 4.25 9.52 -0.27
C PHE A 116 4.28 11.02 -0.49
N LEU A 117 3.37 11.77 0.15
CA LEU A 117 3.38 13.24 0.11
C LEU A 117 4.64 13.79 0.79
N GLU A 118 5.06 13.20 1.90
CA GLU A 118 6.28 13.56 2.61
C GLU A 118 7.53 13.30 1.75
N VAL A 119 7.60 12.18 1.03
CA VAL A 119 8.71 11.88 0.10
C VAL A 119 8.79 12.92 -0.99
N LEU A 120 7.68 13.30 -1.61
CA LEU A 120 7.67 14.33 -2.64
C LEU A 120 8.18 15.67 -2.12
N ASP A 121 7.74 16.09 -0.94
CA ASP A 121 8.19 17.33 -0.30
C ASP A 121 9.70 17.29 0.01
N ARG A 122 10.18 16.23 0.68
CA ARG A 122 11.59 16.07 1.05
C ARG A 122 12.55 15.99 -0.13
N LEU A 123 12.07 15.54 -1.30
CA LEU A 123 12.86 15.46 -2.52
C LEU A 123 12.78 16.72 -3.37
N ASP A 124 12.06 17.75 -2.93
CA ASP A 124 11.74 18.93 -3.74
C ASP A 124 11.08 18.51 -5.08
N ARG A 125 10.02 17.71 -4.97
CA ARG A 125 9.18 17.27 -6.10
C ARG A 125 7.76 17.77 -5.88
N PRO A 126 7.38 18.94 -6.45
CA PRO A 126 6.05 19.49 -6.26
C PRO A 126 4.97 18.47 -6.62
N ALA A 127 4.14 18.10 -5.63
CA ALA A 127 3.01 17.22 -5.88
C ALA A 127 1.99 17.90 -6.78
N ARG A 128 1.52 17.19 -7.81
CA ARG A 128 0.39 17.56 -8.67
C ARG A 128 -0.79 16.66 -8.32
N PRO A 129 -1.73 17.13 -7.49
CA PRO A 129 -2.83 16.32 -7.01
C PRO A 129 -3.82 16.01 -8.14
N VAL A 130 -4.10 14.73 -8.32
CA VAL A 130 -5.15 14.19 -9.18
C VAL A 130 -6.25 13.63 -8.26
N PRO A 131 -7.39 14.31 -8.09
CA PRO A 131 -8.37 13.89 -7.10
C PRO A 131 -9.12 12.64 -7.53
N PHE A 132 -9.31 11.70 -6.59
CA PHE A 132 -10.39 10.75 -6.70
C PHE A 132 -11.73 11.44 -6.48
N ARG A 133 -12.68 11.20 -7.34
CA ARG A 133 -14.05 11.70 -7.23
C ARG A 133 -15.00 10.55 -6.93
N LEU A 134 -16.00 10.81 -6.10
CA LEU A 134 -17.08 9.84 -5.90
C LEU A 134 -18.14 10.05 -6.96
N VAL A 135 -18.25 9.09 -7.89
CA VAL A 135 -19.20 9.09 -9.02
C VAL A 135 -20.02 7.81 -8.94
N ASP A 136 -21.33 7.92 -8.86
CA ASP A 136 -22.27 6.78 -8.81
C ASP A 136 -21.90 5.69 -7.78
N GLY A 137 -21.43 6.13 -6.60
CA GLY A 137 -21.05 5.24 -5.51
C GLY A 137 -19.69 4.53 -5.70
N SER A 138 -18.89 4.93 -6.68
CA SER A 138 -17.54 4.41 -6.95
C SER A 138 -16.51 5.54 -6.97
N TRP A 139 -15.28 5.23 -6.55
CA TRP A 139 -14.17 6.16 -6.65
C TRP A 139 -13.63 6.21 -8.09
N ASP A 140 -13.70 7.37 -8.71
CA ASP A 140 -13.16 7.66 -10.06
C ASP A 140 -11.80 8.34 -9.95
N PRO A 141 -10.75 7.84 -10.65
CA PRO A 141 -9.38 8.35 -10.52
C PRO A 141 -9.08 9.62 -11.33
N ASP A 142 -10.08 10.27 -11.93
CA ASP A 142 -9.96 11.51 -12.72
C ASP A 142 -8.79 11.51 -13.73
N ILE A 143 -8.84 10.59 -14.68
CA ILE A 143 -7.77 10.44 -15.69
C ILE A 143 -7.64 11.69 -16.58
N ASP A 144 -8.73 12.43 -16.82
CA ASP A 144 -8.68 13.69 -17.57
C ASP A 144 -7.83 14.73 -16.87
N ARG A 145 -7.96 14.83 -15.53
CA ARG A 145 -7.11 15.71 -14.73
C ARG A 145 -5.65 15.28 -14.79
N LEU A 146 -5.35 13.98 -14.76
CA LEU A 146 -3.99 13.49 -14.96
C LEU A 146 -3.45 13.90 -16.32
N ALA A 147 -4.23 13.76 -17.39
CA ALA A 147 -3.82 14.16 -18.73
C ALA A 147 -3.50 15.67 -18.80
N ASP A 148 -4.27 16.51 -18.11
CA ASP A 148 -4.01 17.95 -18.04
C ASP A 148 -2.69 18.26 -17.32
N GLU A 149 -2.38 17.58 -16.22
CA GLU A 149 -1.09 17.75 -15.52
C GLU A 149 0.09 17.29 -16.38
N VAL A 150 -0.05 16.21 -17.15
CA VAL A 150 0.96 15.72 -18.08
C VAL A 150 1.19 16.74 -19.22
N ARG A 151 0.11 17.29 -19.80
CA ARG A 151 0.22 18.37 -20.82
C ARG A 151 0.86 19.64 -20.25
N ALA A 152 0.63 19.92 -18.97
CA ALA A 152 1.26 21.04 -18.25
C ALA A 152 2.74 20.80 -17.87
N GLY A 153 3.32 19.67 -18.27
CA GLY A 153 4.76 19.39 -18.11
C GLY A 153 5.11 18.41 -17.00
N CYS A 154 4.13 17.77 -16.33
CA CYS A 154 4.41 16.68 -15.40
C CYS A 154 5.01 15.48 -16.16
N ARG A 155 6.11 14.90 -15.66
CA ARG A 155 6.81 13.77 -16.30
C ARG A 155 7.04 12.59 -15.36
N ALA A 156 6.39 12.60 -14.20
CA ALA A 156 6.35 11.45 -13.30
C ALA A 156 4.97 11.30 -12.68
N LEU A 157 4.52 10.06 -12.51
CA LEU A 157 3.29 9.67 -11.81
C LEU A 157 3.64 8.67 -10.73
N LEU A 158 3.20 8.93 -9.49
CA LEU A 158 3.14 7.93 -8.45
C LEU A 158 1.75 7.27 -8.49
N LEU A 159 1.68 6.09 -9.08
CA LEU A 159 0.46 5.29 -9.24
C LEU A 159 0.36 4.26 -8.12
N VAL A 160 -0.61 4.39 -7.23
CA VAL A 160 -0.89 3.42 -6.16
C VAL A 160 -2.06 2.54 -6.58
N ASN A 161 -1.80 1.27 -6.87
CA ASN A 161 -2.83 0.32 -7.33
C ASN A 161 -2.60 -1.09 -6.75
N PRO A 162 -3.50 -1.62 -5.94
CA PRO A 162 -4.76 -1.02 -5.41
C PRO A 162 -4.52 0.22 -4.54
N HIS A 163 -5.46 1.16 -4.60
CA HIS A 163 -5.28 2.49 -4.02
C HIS A 163 -5.51 2.52 -2.50
N ASN A 164 -4.59 3.13 -1.78
CA ASN A 164 -4.69 3.47 -0.36
C ASN A 164 -4.84 5.00 -0.24
N PRO A 165 -5.96 5.51 0.32
CA PRO A 165 -6.85 4.86 1.29
C PRO A 165 -8.17 4.32 0.72
N THR A 166 -8.55 4.58 -0.53
CA THR A 166 -9.91 4.29 -1.03
C THR A 166 -10.22 2.81 -1.24
N GLY A 167 -9.19 1.96 -1.31
CA GLY A 167 -9.33 0.54 -1.64
C GLY A 167 -9.69 0.26 -3.10
N ARG A 168 -9.66 1.26 -3.98
CA ARG A 168 -10.02 1.14 -5.40
C ARG A 168 -9.00 0.32 -6.17
N VAL A 169 -9.45 -0.59 -7.03
CA VAL A 169 -8.63 -1.31 -8.02
C VAL A 169 -8.85 -0.67 -9.39
N PHE A 170 -7.79 -0.15 -10.01
CA PHE A 170 -7.90 0.47 -11.34
C PHE A 170 -8.36 -0.54 -12.38
N ARG A 171 -9.29 -0.13 -13.24
CA ARG A 171 -9.80 -0.93 -14.35
C ARG A 171 -8.82 -0.94 -15.51
N ARG A 172 -8.89 -1.98 -16.35
CA ARG A 172 -8.00 -2.10 -17.51
C ARG A 172 -8.06 -0.88 -18.44
N ALA A 173 -9.25 -0.30 -18.64
CA ALA A 173 -9.41 0.87 -19.49
C ALA A 173 -8.72 2.12 -18.90
N GLU A 174 -8.83 2.33 -17.59
CA GLU A 174 -8.15 3.40 -16.87
C GLU A 174 -6.62 3.27 -16.96
N LEU A 175 -6.12 2.05 -16.70
CA LEU A 175 -4.68 1.76 -16.82
C LEU A 175 -4.18 1.90 -18.26
N ALA A 176 -4.97 1.50 -19.25
CA ALA A 176 -4.61 1.64 -20.67
C ALA A 176 -4.46 3.11 -21.07
N GLU A 177 -5.35 3.98 -20.58
CA GLU A 177 -5.27 5.42 -20.84
C GLU A 177 -4.06 6.06 -20.15
N ILE A 178 -3.76 5.68 -18.90
CA ILE A 178 -2.51 6.08 -18.21
C ILE A 178 -1.29 5.57 -19.00
N GLY A 179 -1.34 4.33 -19.49
CA GLY A 179 -0.27 3.74 -20.30
C GLY A 179 -0.04 4.50 -21.61
N ARG A 180 -1.11 4.91 -22.29
CA ARG A 180 -1.03 5.75 -23.48
C ARG A 180 -0.33 7.08 -23.17
N LEU A 181 -0.72 7.75 -22.07
CA LEU A 181 -0.06 8.98 -21.62
C LEU A 181 1.42 8.74 -21.29
N ALA A 182 1.76 7.62 -20.67
CA ALA A 182 3.13 7.29 -20.31
C ALA A 182 4.02 7.18 -21.53
N VAL A 183 3.56 6.51 -22.58
CA VAL A 183 4.31 6.32 -23.83
C VAL A 183 4.38 7.63 -24.64
N GLU A 184 3.24 8.32 -24.79
CA GLU A 184 3.15 9.54 -25.60
C GLU A 184 4.01 10.70 -25.05
N TRP A 185 4.12 10.80 -23.72
CA TRP A 185 4.76 11.94 -23.05
C TRP A 185 6.04 11.59 -22.30
N ASP A 186 6.61 10.41 -22.51
CA ASP A 186 7.79 9.91 -21.77
C ASP A 186 7.62 10.07 -20.24
N LEU A 187 6.43 9.64 -19.74
CA LEU A 187 6.06 9.77 -18.34
C LEU A 187 6.62 8.58 -17.54
N LEU A 188 7.46 8.85 -16.55
CA LEU A 188 7.90 7.84 -15.58
C LEU A 188 6.74 7.46 -14.66
N VAL A 189 6.30 6.20 -14.70
CA VAL A 189 5.28 5.69 -13.78
C VAL A 189 5.93 4.86 -12.69
N VAL A 190 5.84 5.35 -11.46
CA VAL A 190 6.23 4.62 -10.24
C VAL A 190 4.98 3.95 -9.68
N ALA A 191 4.82 2.67 -10.00
CA ALA A 191 3.65 1.88 -9.63
C ALA A 191 3.87 1.17 -8.29
N ASP A 192 3.26 1.68 -7.22
CA ASP A 192 3.17 1.00 -5.93
C ASP A 192 2.05 -0.04 -5.99
N GLU A 193 2.44 -1.31 -6.06
CA GLU A 193 1.53 -2.46 -6.17
C GLU A 193 1.56 -3.33 -4.89
N VAL A 194 1.94 -2.76 -3.74
CA VAL A 194 2.09 -3.50 -2.48
C VAL A 194 0.80 -4.15 -1.96
N HIS A 195 -0.36 -3.70 -2.41
CA HIS A 195 -1.67 -4.26 -2.09
C HIS A 195 -2.21 -5.22 -3.17
N ALA A 196 -1.46 -5.53 -4.21
CA ALA A 196 -1.90 -6.32 -5.37
C ALA A 196 -2.56 -7.67 -5.03
N GLU A 197 -2.08 -8.34 -3.98
CA GLU A 197 -2.57 -9.66 -3.56
C GLU A 197 -3.76 -9.62 -2.58
N LEU A 198 -4.27 -8.43 -2.27
CA LEU A 198 -5.33 -8.20 -1.30
C LEU A 198 -6.64 -7.71 -1.94
N THR A 199 -6.93 -8.16 -3.16
CA THR A 199 -8.20 -7.87 -3.82
C THR A 199 -9.35 -8.68 -3.22
N HIS A 200 -10.55 -8.10 -3.19
CA HIS A 200 -11.78 -8.73 -2.71
C HIS A 200 -12.68 -9.13 -3.89
N ASP A 201 -13.57 -10.07 -3.63
CA ASP A 201 -14.58 -10.56 -4.58
C ASP A 201 -13.94 -10.94 -5.95
N ASP A 202 -14.54 -10.51 -7.05
CA ASP A 202 -14.06 -10.77 -8.41
C ASP A 202 -13.06 -9.72 -8.95
N HIS A 203 -12.67 -8.75 -8.11
CA HIS A 203 -11.67 -7.76 -8.51
C HIS A 203 -10.31 -8.42 -8.73
N ARG A 204 -9.64 -8.00 -9.80
CA ARG A 204 -8.32 -8.51 -10.19
C ARG A 204 -7.35 -7.35 -10.35
N HIS A 205 -6.22 -7.46 -9.65
CA HIS A 205 -5.12 -6.54 -9.90
C HIS A 205 -4.51 -6.80 -11.28
N ILE A 206 -4.21 -5.73 -11.99
CA ILE A 206 -3.48 -5.75 -13.27
C ILE A 206 -2.18 -4.99 -13.03
N PRO A 207 -1.00 -5.65 -13.09
CA PRO A 207 0.27 -4.95 -13.01
C PRO A 207 0.38 -3.92 -14.14
N PHE A 208 0.72 -2.69 -13.80
CA PHE A 208 0.74 -1.64 -14.81
C PHE A 208 1.74 -1.94 -15.94
N ALA A 209 2.91 -2.49 -15.59
CA ALA A 209 3.93 -2.91 -16.56
C ALA A 209 3.48 -4.06 -17.48
N SER A 210 2.38 -4.77 -17.18
CA SER A 210 1.87 -5.88 -17.99
C SER A 210 1.02 -5.45 -19.19
N LEU A 211 0.76 -4.16 -19.34
CA LEU A 211 -0.12 -3.65 -20.41
C LEU A 211 0.52 -3.77 -21.80
N SER A 212 1.79 -3.43 -21.94
CA SER A 212 2.62 -3.66 -23.13
C SER A 212 4.10 -3.47 -22.79
N ASP A 213 5.00 -3.87 -23.71
CA ASP A 213 6.44 -3.69 -23.57
C ASP A 213 6.83 -2.19 -23.52
N GLU A 214 6.12 -1.36 -24.28
CA GLU A 214 6.34 0.10 -24.28
C GLU A 214 5.96 0.69 -22.91
N VAL A 215 4.81 0.31 -22.34
CA VAL A 215 4.40 0.75 -21.00
C VAL A 215 5.38 0.23 -19.95
N ALA A 216 5.83 -1.02 -20.05
CA ALA A 216 6.83 -1.59 -19.15
C ALA A 216 8.14 -0.79 -19.17
N ALA A 217 8.57 -0.27 -20.34
CA ALA A 217 9.78 0.54 -20.48
C ALA A 217 9.70 1.91 -19.77
N HIS A 218 8.49 2.39 -19.42
CA HIS A 218 8.24 3.62 -18.66
C HIS A 218 7.87 3.37 -17.19
N THR A 219 7.84 2.10 -16.75
CA THR A 219 7.29 1.70 -15.46
C THR A 219 8.35 1.17 -14.51
N VAL A 220 8.25 1.60 -13.25
CA VAL A 220 8.89 0.93 -12.11
C VAL A 220 7.79 0.33 -11.25
N THR A 221 7.67 -0.99 -11.23
CA THR A 221 6.75 -1.71 -10.34
C THR A 221 7.41 -1.95 -9.00
N ILE A 222 6.83 -1.45 -7.91
CA ILE A 222 7.32 -1.63 -6.54
C ILE A 222 6.33 -2.46 -5.76
N THR A 223 6.81 -3.51 -5.10
CA THR A 223 5.98 -4.37 -4.25
C THR A 223 6.76 -4.99 -3.09
N SER A 224 6.03 -5.61 -2.18
CA SER A 224 6.59 -6.24 -0.97
C SER A 224 5.58 -7.23 -0.37
N GLY A 225 6.04 -8.17 0.44
CA GLY A 225 5.18 -8.96 1.32
C GLY A 225 4.67 -8.21 2.55
N SER A 226 5.03 -6.94 2.72
CA SER A 226 4.72 -6.16 3.93
C SER A 226 3.22 -6.08 4.22
N LYS A 227 2.36 -6.01 3.20
CA LYS A 227 0.90 -5.90 3.37
C LYS A 227 0.21 -7.26 3.29
N ALA A 228 0.45 -8.03 2.24
CA ALA A 228 -0.21 -9.32 2.05
C ALA A 228 0.17 -10.39 3.10
N PHE A 229 1.40 -10.34 3.61
CA PHE A 229 1.93 -11.32 4.57
C PHE A 229 2.29 -10.73 5.93
N ASN A 230 1.88 -9.48 6.21
CA ASN A 230 2.13 -8.79 7.48
C ASN A 230 3.62 -8.72 7.85
N LEU A 231 4.48 -8.35 6.90
CA LEU A 231 5.95 -8.37 7.02
C LEU A 231 6.57 -6.96 7.01
N ALA A 232 5.83 -5.91 7.38
CA ALA A 232 6.35 -4.54 7.34
C ALA A 232 7.65 -4.37 8.15
N GLY A 233 7.74 -5.02 9.32
CA GLY A 233 8.92 -5.01 10.17
C GLY A 233 10.12 -5.80 9.63
N ALA A 234 9.94 -6.70 8.66
CA ALA A 234 11.03 -7.45 8.02
C ALA A 234 11.84 -6.61 7.03
N ARG A 235 11.34 -5.44 6.63
CA ARG A 235 12.06 -4.43 5.84
C ARG A 235 12.67 -4.98 4.56
N CYS A 236 11.82 -5.51 3.65
CA CYS A 236 12.24 -6.01 2.35
C CYS A 236 11.19 -5.68 1.28
N ALA A 237 11.60 -5.03 0.21
CA ALA A 237 10.79 -4.75 -0.97
C ALA A 237 11.57 -5.03 -2.24
N VAL A 238 10.86 -5.19 -3.34
CA VAL A 238 11.43 -5.30 -4.69
C VAL A 238 10.92 -4.18 -5.57
N ALA A 239 11.79 -3.68 -6.46
CA ALA A 239 11.42 -2.84 -7.57
C ALA A 239 11.84 -3.50 -8.87
N HIS A 240 10.88 -3.75 -9.77
CA HIS A 240 11.13 -4.13 -11.15
C HIS A 240 11.21 -2.87 -12.00
N ILE A 241 12.41 -2.54 -12.45
CA ILE A 241 12.71 -1.25 -13.08
C ILE A 241 12.75 -1.42 -14.61
N GLY A 242 11.70 -1.03 -15.31
CA GLY A 242 11.60 -1.06 -16.78
C GLY A 242 12.58 -0.11 -17.48
N PRO A 243 12.65 1.18 -17.11
CA PRO A 243 13.54 2.13 -17.77
C PRO A 243 15.02 1.77 -17.60
N SER A 244 15.73 1.46 -18.69
CA SER A 244 17.13 1.00 -18.66
C SER A 244 18.11 2.03 -18.09
N ARG A 245 17.89 3.33 -18.40
CA ARG A 245 18.71 4.41 -17.84
C ARG A 245 18.59 4.51 -16.33
N LEU A 246 17.37 4.33 -15.79
CA LEU A 246 17.12 4.36 -14.35
C LEU A 246 17.73 3.13 -13.67
N ARG A 247 17.64 1.93 -14.27
CA ARG A 247 18.34 0.74 -13.74
C ARG A 247 19.84 0.99 -13.62
N ALA A 248 20.47 1.52 -14.68
CA ALA A 248 21.89 1.85 -14.65
C ALA A 248 22.24 2.88 -13.57
N ALA A 249 21.38 3.89 -13.37
CA ALA A 249 21.55 4.88 -12.31
C ALA A 249 21.44 4.26 -10.91
N VAL A 250 20.46 3.39 -10.69
CA VAL A 250 20.32 2.65 -9.42
C VAL A 250 21.56 1.77 -9.17
N ASP A 251 22.02 1.03 -10.17
CA ASP A 251 23.19 0.16 -10.05
C ASP A 251 24.48 0.92 -9.73
N ALA A 252 24.65 2.12 -10.29
CA ALA A 252 25.80 2.98 -10.01
C ALA A 252 25.83 3.50 -8.55
N HIS A 253 24.70 3.56 -7.85
CA HIS A 253 24.58 4.09 -6.49
C HIS A 253 24.43 3.00 -5.42
N ARG A 254 24.50 1.72 -5.80
CA ARG A 254 24.31 0.59 -4.85
C ARG A 254 25.45 0.50 -3.83
N GLY A 255 25.09 -0.08 -2.70
CA GLY A 255 26.02 -0.45 -1.62
C GLY A 255 26.44 0.72 -0.73
N LEU A 256 27.00 1.78 -1.30
CA LEU A 256 27.53 2.89 -0.52
C LEU A 256 26.46 3.91 -0.13
N LEU A 257 25.53 4.24 -1.03
CA LEU A 257 24.53 5.30 -0.81
C LEU A 257 23.16 4.75 -0.41
N LEU A 258 22.73 3.66 -1.06
CA LEU A 258 21.36 3.15 -0.89
C LEU A 258 21.22 2.14 0.26
N GLY A 259 22.35 1.68 0.81
CA GLY A 259 22.36 0.59 1.78
C GLY A 259 21.98 -0.75 1.17
N GLN A 260 21.72 -1.73 2.01
CA GLN A 260 21.35 -3.08 1.58
C GLN A 260 20.27 -3.69 2.46
N VAL A 261 19.51 -4.61 1.87
CA VAL A 261 18.45 -5.32 2.56
C VAL A 261 19.04 -6.42 3.45
N GLY A 262 18.54 -6.55 4.68
CA GLY A 262 18.97 -7.58 5.61
C GLY A 262 18.58 -8.99 5.13
N ALA A 263 19.47 -9.96 5.40
CA ALA A 263 19.27 -11.36 5.01
C ALA A 263 17.97 -11.98 5.56
N LEU A 264 17.54 -11.56 6.76
CA LEU A 264 16.28 -12.01 7.36
C LEU A 264 15.05 -11.51 6.60
N GLY A 265 15.07 -10.24 6.14
CA GLY A 265 13.99 -9.69 5.33
C GLY A 265 13.82 -10.43 4.00
N VAL A 266 14.95 -10.73 3.33
CA VAL A 266 14.95 -11.50 2.09
C VAL A 266 14.45 -12.93 2.32
N ALA A 267 14.91 -13.61 3.38
CA ALA A 267 14.43 -14.96 3.73
C ALA A 267 12.93 -15.00 4.03
N ALA A 268 12.43 -13.98 4.75
CA ALA A 268 11.01 -13.85 5.06
C ALA A 268 10.16 -13.65 3.79
N LEU A 269 10.59 -12.73 2.90
CA LEU A 269 9.86 -12.44 1.67
C LEU A 269 9.90 -13.61 0.69
N HIS A 270 11.06 -14.29 0.57
CA HIS A 270 11.19 -15.50 -0.22
C HIS A 270 10.18 -16.57 0.23
N ALA A 271 10.16 -16.91 1.52
CA ALA A 271 9.23 -17.90 2.07
C ALA A 271 7.76 -17.46 1.91
N ALA A 272 7.48 -16.16 2.06
CA ALA A 272 6.14 -15.61 1.85
C ALA A 272 5.63 -15.90 0.45
N TRP A 273 6.46 -15.66 -0.57
CA TRP A 273 6.08 -15.80 -1.97
C TRP A 273 6.12 -17.23 -2.50
N THR A 274 6.84 -18.15 -1.83
CA THR A 274 6.99 -19.52 -2.31
C THR A 274 6.22 -20.56 -1.49
N GLU A 275 5.88 -20.27 -0.22
CA GLU A 275 5.35 -21.30 0.70
C GLU A 275 4.08 -20.86 1.45
N CYS A 276 3.54 -19.64 1.23
CA CYS A 276 2.48 -19.09 2.10
C CYS A 276 1.15 -18.79 1.40
N ASP A 277 0.87 -19.40 0.25
CA ASP A 277 -0.37 -19.15 -0.50
C ASP A 277 -1.62 -19.61 0.26
N ASP A 278 -1.56 -20.74 0.96
CA ASP A 278 -2.67 -21.23 1.78
C ASP A 278 -2.95 -20.26 2.95
N TRP A 279 -1.90 -19.79 3.62
CA TRP A 279 -2.03 -18.79 4.68
C TRP A 279 -2.66 -17.49 4.17
N LEU A 280 -2.22 -17.01 3.01
CA LEU A 280 -2.79 -15.81 2.38
C LEU A 280 -4.27 -16.01 2.05
N THR A 281 -4.64 -17.21 1.59
CA THR A 281 -6.03 -17.57 1.30
C THR A 281 -6.89 -17.51 2.56
N GLU A 282 -6.43 -18.05 3.68
CA GLU A 282 -7.11 -17.96 4.97
C GLU A 282 -7.25 -16.51 5.45
N VAL A 283 -6.17 -15.70 5.34
CA VAL A 283 -6.22 -14.28 5.69
C VAL A 283 -7.24 -13.54 4.84
N ARG A 284 -7.23 -13.75 3.53
CA ARG A 284 -8.19 -13.10 2.62
C ARG A 284 -9.64 -13.46 2.96
N ALA A 285 -9.91 -14.69 3.37
CA ALA A 285 -11.23 -15.10 3.82
C ALA A 285 -11.70 -14.33 5.07
N VAL A 286 -10.80 -14.16 6.06
CA VAL A 286 -11.09 -13.34 7.25
C VAL A 286 -11.28 -11.87 6.88
N LEU A 287 -10.45 -11.33 6.01
CA LEU A 287 -10.57 -9.94 5.56
C LEU A 287 -11.88 -9.69 4.79
N ALA A 288 -12.32 -10.64 3.96
CA ALA A 288 -13.60 -10.56 3.26
C ALA A 288 -14.78 -10.58 4.24
N ASP A 289 -14.72 -11.39 5.30
CA ASP A 289 -15.73 -11.39 6.38
C ASP A 289 -15.71 -10.04 7.13
N ASN A 290 -14.55 -9.60 7.56
CA ASN A 290 -14.39 -8.31 8.25
C ASN A 290 -14.88 -7.12 7.42
N ARG A 291 -14.62 -7.14 6.10
CA ARG A 291 -15.16 -6.13 5.18
C ARG A 291 -16.69 -6.10 5.21
N ARG A 292 -17.37 -7.26 5.21
CA ARG A 292 -18.84 -7.35 5.36
C ARG A 292 -19.30 -6.82 6.71
N ARG A 293 -18.58 -7.13 7.81
CA ARG A 293 -18.86 -6.62 9.16
C ARG A 293 -18.78 -5.10 9.21
N VAL A 294 -17.75 -4.50 8.58
CA VAL A 294 -17.65 -3.04 8.48
C VAL A 294 -18.86 -2.47 7.74
N LEU A 295 -19.23 -3.03 6.58
CA LEU A 295 -20.37 -2.56 5.80
C LEU A 295 -21.69 -2.61 6.58
N ALA A 296 -21.90 -3.68 7.36
CA ALA A 296 -23.14 -3.88 8.15
C ALA A 296 -23.13 -3.15 9.50
N GLY A 297 -21.94 -2.86 10.05
CA GLY A 297 -21.78 -2.42 11.44
C GLY A 297 -21.33 -0.97 11.61
N LEU A 298 -21.07 -0.21 10.53
CA LEU A 298 -20.75 1.20 10.66
C LEU A 298 -21.94 1.97 11.28
N PRO A 299 -21.64 3.01 12.10
CA PRO A 299 -22.68 3.90 12.64
C PRO A 299 -23.42 4.64 11.54
N ASP A 300 -24.71 4.94 11.79
CA ASP A 300 -25.48 5.82 10.92
C ASP A 300 -24.82 7.20 10.80
N GLY A 301 -24.86 7.76 9.57
CA GLY A 301 -24.21 9.02 9.25
C GLY A 301 -22.75 8.88 8.80
N ILE A 302 -22.13 7.72 8.88
CA ILE A 302 -20.87 7.42 8.19
C ILE A 302 -21.18 6.80 6.84
N THR A 303 -20.70 7.40 5.77
CA THR A 303 -20.79 6.80 4.44
C THR A 303 -19.47 6.13 4.06
N HIS A 304 -19.55 5.06 3.28
CA HIS A 304 -18.40 4.23 2.99
C HIS A 304 -18.58 3.50 1.65
N VAL A 305 -17.61 3.61 0.78
CA VAL A 305 -17.51 2.77 -0.41
C VAL A 305 -16.78 1.50 -0.03
N ALA A 306 -17.37 0.35 -0.28
CA ALA A 306 -16.73 -0.93 0.00
C ALA A 306 -15.38 -1.03 -0.72
N PRO A 307 -14.25 -1.25 -0.02
CA PRO A 307 -12.97 -1.36 -0.69
C PRO A 307 -12.94 -2.59 -1.61
N GLU A 308 -12.49 -2.40 -2.85
CA GLU A 308 -12.29 -3.46 -3.85
C GLU A 308 -11.03 -4.28 -3.56
N ALA A 309 -10.12 -3.71 -2.77
CA ALA A 309 -8.89 -4.33 -2.28
C ALA A 309 -8.46 -3.74 -0.94
N THR A 310 -7.37 -4.22 -0.37
CA THR A 310 -6.79 -3.81 0.90
C THR A 310 -7.57 -4.33 2.11
N TYR A 311 -7.18 -3.92 3.29
CA TYR A 311 -7.89 -4.12 4.56
C TYR A 311 -8.16 -2.78 5.25
N LEU A 312 -8.35 -1.75 4.43
CA LEU A 312 -8.51 -0.37 4.85
C LEU A 312 -9.85 0.16 4.34
N SER A 313 -10.62 0.80 5.22
CA SER A 313 -11.88 1.44 4.89
C SER A 313 -11.74 2.95 5.01
N TRP A 314 -12.10 3.68 3.97
CA TRP A 314 -12.09 5.14 3.92
C TRP A 314 -13.48 5.66 4.28
N LEU A 315 -13.62 6.17 5.50
CA LEU A 315 -14.89 6.54 6.13
C LEU A 315 -15.15 8.04 5.93
N ASP A 316 -16.26 8.37 5.26
CA ASP A 316 -16.76 9.74 5.16
C ASP A 316 -17.62 10.06 6.38
N CYS A 317 -17.07 10.86 7.29
CA CYS A 317 -17.72 11.28 8.52
C CYS A 317 -18.29 12.71 8.42
N ARG A 318 -18.26 13.34 7.26
CA ARG A 318 -18.77 14.73 7.06
C ARG A 318 -20.23 14.89 7.43
N PRO A 319 -21.13 13.92 7.16
CA PRO A 319 -22.55 14.02 7.57
C PRO A 319 -22.76 14.11 9.08
N LEU A 320 -21.78 13.67 9.89
CA LEU A 320 -21.85 13.72 11.36
C LEU A 320 -21.46 15.09 11.95
N GLY A 321 -20.90 16.00 11.16
CA GLY A 321 -20.49 17.32 11.63
C GLY A 321 -19.38 17.28 12.70
N LEU A 322 -18.46 16.29 12.62
CA LEU A 322 -17.35 16.11 13.58
C LEU A 322 -16.13 17.00 13.27
N GLY A 323 -16.24 17.94 12.34
CA GLY A 323 -15.14 18.81 11.92
C GLY A 323 -14.19 18.15 10.92
N ALA A 324 -13.01 18.73 10.78
CA ALA A 324 -12.01 18.26 9.79
C ALA A 324 -11.34 16.93 10.19
N ASP A 325 -11.26 16.64 11.48
CA ASP A 325 -10.57 15.46 12.04
C ASP A 325 -11.52 14.59 12.88
N PRO A 326 -12.36 13.75 12.26
CA PRO A 326 -13.24 12.83 12.99
C PRO A 326 -12.49 11.75 13.76
N ALA A 327 -11.24 11.42 13.39
CA ALA A 327 -10.45 10.43 14.11
C ALA A 327 -10.15 10.89 15.55
N ALA A 328 -9.95 12.18 15.78
CA ALA A 328 -9.77 12.73 17.13
C ALA A 328 -11.02 12.51 18.01
N PHE A 329 -12.22 12.69 17.45
CA PHE A 329 -13.48 12.39 18.16
C PHE A 329 -13.55 10.91 18.54
N PHE A 330 -13.33 9.99 17.60
CA PHE A 330 -13.40 8.56 17.90
C PHE A 330 -12.32 8.11 18.90
N GLN A 331 -11.14 8.69 18.87
CA GLN A 331 -10.12 8.40 19.87
C GLN A 331 -10.53 8.87 21.27
N THR A 332 -11.13 10.04 21.38
CA THR A 332 -11.51 10.64 22.67
C THR A 332 -12.77 9.98 23.23
N GLU A 333 -13.81 9.86 22.44
CA GLU A 333 -15.15 9.43 22.91
C GLU A 333 -15.34 7.92 22.80
N ALA A 334 -14.94 7.32 21.67
CA ALA A 334 -15.09 5.88 21.43
C ALA A 334 -13.93 5.04 21.97
N LYS A 335 -12.81 5.66 22.35
CA LYS A 335 -11.56 4.93 22.65
C LYS A 335 -11.14 4.01 21.49
N VAL A 336 -11.28 4.52 20.26
CA VAL A 336 -10.88 3.85 19.01
C VAL A 336 -9.95 4.78 18.24
N MET A 337 -8.73 4.35 17.98
CA MET A 337 -7.73 5.11 17.25
C MET A 337 -7.81 4.78 15.76
N LEU A 338 -8.33 5.70 14.96
CA LEU A 338 -8.37 5.66 13.51
C LEU A 338 -7.20 6.49 12.92
N PHE A 339 -6.86 6.26 11.66
CA PHE A 339 -5.92 7.15 10.98
C PHE A 339 -6.64 8.44 10.54
N ARG A 340 -6.02 9.59 10.80
CA ARG A 340 -6.59 10.89 10.51
C ARG A 340 -6.67 11.12 9.01
N GLY A 341 -7.86 11.48 8.52
CA GLY A 341 -8.04 11.75 7.09
C GLY A 341 -7.25 12.97 6.61
N THR A 342 -7.09 13.98 7.46
CA THR A 342 -6.32 15.21 7.17
C THR A 342 -4.87 14.94 6.75
N ASP A 343 -4.29 13.83 7.21
CA ASP A 343 -2.89 13.47 6.90
C ASP A 343 -2.73 12.93 5.45
N PHE A 344 -3.84 12.56 4.80
CA PHE A 344 -3.84 12.07 3.41
C PHE A 344 -3.86 13.19 2.36
N GLY A 345 -3.67 14.45 2.77
CA GLY A 345 -3.61 15.59 1.89
C GLY A 345 -4.99 16.07 1.39
N PRO A 346 -5.06 16.68 0.21
CA PRO A 346 -6.30 17.21 -0.33
C PRO A 346 -7.39 16.14 -0.42
N GLY A 347 -8.61 16.48 0.03
CA GLY A 347 -9.76 15.56 0.06
C GLY A 347 -9.87 14.71 1.33
N GLY A 348 -8.94 14.84 2.30
CA GLY A 348 -8.95 14.05 3.53
C GLY A 348 -9.76 14.66 4.70
N ASN A 349 -10.13 15.95 4.61
CA ASN A 349 -10.90 16.61 5.67
C ASN A 349 -12.28 15.98 5.86
N GLY A 350 -12.63 15.67 7.11
CA GLY A 350 -13.88 15.02 7.47
C GLY A 350 -13.91 13.52 7.23
N PHE A 351 -12.77 12.93 6.84
CA PHE A 351 -12.61 11.49 6.67
C PHE A 351 -11.73 10.88 7.78
N ALA A 352 -11.86 9.57 7.94
CA ALA A 352 -10.95 8.75 8.75
C ALA A 352 -10.70 7.41 8.04
N ARG A 353 -9.53 6.80 8.24
CA ARG A 353 -9.23 5.46 7.71
C ARG A 353 -9.24 4.43 8.81
N LEU A 354 -10.09 3.41 8.66
CA LEU A 354 -10.21 2.24 9.55
C LEU A 354 -9.40 1.09 8.96
N ASN A 355 -8.53 0.46 9.76
CA ASN A 355 -7.92 -0.83 9.47
C ASN A 355 -8.80 -1.94 10.08
N PHE A 356 -9.30 -2.86 9.23
CA PHE A 356 -10.12 -3.99 9.65
C PHE A 356 -9.38 -5.35 9.66
N ALA A 357 -8.05 -5.35 9.52
CA ALA A 357 -7.23 -6.58 9.57
C ALA A 357 -6.97 -7.01 11.02
N THR A 358 -8.00 -7.44 11.69
CA THR A 358 -7.98 -7.92 13.08
C THR A 358 -8.94 -9.12 13.26
N SER A 359 -9.05 -9.65 14.47
CA SER A 359 -10.04 -10.68 14.75
C SER A 359 -11.48 -10.13 14.62
N PRO A 360 -12.45 -10.94 14.18
CA PRO A 360 -13.85 -10.52 14.10
C PRO A 360 -14.39 -9.90 15.39
N ASP A 361 -14.10 -10.53 16.54
CA ASP A 361 -14.58 -10.04 17.85
C ASP A 361 -14.04 -8.65 18.19
N LEU A 362 -12.73 -8.40 17.87
CA LEU A 362 -12.15 -7.09 18.12
C LEU A 362 -12.72 -6.03 17.16
N LEU A 363 -12.98 -6.41 15.91
CA LEU A 363 -13.63 -5.51 14.97
C LEU A 363 -15.06 -5.16 15.40
N ASP A 364 -15.83 -6.14 15.87
CA ASP A 364 -17.18 -5.91 16.37
C ASP A 364 -17.18 -4.98 17.59
N GLU A 365 -16.20 -5.11 18.49
CA GLU A 365 -16.01 -4.20 19.63
C GLU A 365 -15.63 -2.77 19.16
N ILE A 366 -14.74 -2.62 18.16
CA ILE A 366 -14.40 -1.33 17.57
C ILE A 366 -15.66 -0.64 17.02
N LEU A 367 -16.44 -1.36 16.21
CA LEU A 367 -17.68 -0.82 15.62
C LEU A 367 -18.73 -0.51 16.68
N HIS A 368 -18.85 -1.35 17.73
CA HIS A 368 -19.74 -1.11 18.86
C HIS A 368 -19.39 0.20 19.60
N ARG A 369 -18.11 0.40 19.94
CA ARG A 369 -17.67 1.61 20.61
C ARG A 369 -17.92 2.88 19.77
N MET A 370 -17.68 2.79 18.45
CA MET A 370 -17.96 3.91 17.55
C MET A 370 -19.45 4.28 17.53
N ARG A 371 -20.37 3.30 17.50
CA ARG A 371 -21.82 3.55 17.56
C ARG A 371 -22.24 4.14 18.90
N THR A 372 -21.78 3.57 20.01
CA THR A 372 -22.09 4.05 21.36
C THR A 372 -21.67 5.50 21.56
N ALA A 373 -20.45 5.88 21.15
CA ALA A 373 -19.96 7.22 21.29
C ALA A 373 -20.78 8.25 20.50
N LEU A 374 -21.25 7.91 19.31
CA LEU A 374 -22.12 8.79 18.52
C LEU A 374 -23.50 8.93 19.11
N HIS A 375 -24.07 7.85 19.67
CA HIS A 375 -25.36 7.87 20.37
C HIS A 375 -25.27 8.75 21.63
N ASP A 376 -24.28 8.51 22.49
CA ASP A 376 -24.14 9.17 23.79
C ASP A 376 -23.85 10.68 23.66
N THR A 377 -23.21 11.09 22.56
CA THR A 377 -22.93 12.50 22.27
C THR A 377 -24.04 13.18 21.44
N GLY A 378 -25.12 12.47 21.10
CA GLY A 378 -26.22 13.00 20.28
C GLY A 378 -25.80 13.31 18.84
N LYS A 379 -24.71 12.67 18.34
CA LYS A 379 -24.21 12.84 16.98
C LYS A 379 -24.74 11.79 16.00
N ALA A 380 -25.35 10.69 16.50
CA ALA A 380 -26.11 9.78 15.67
C ALA A 380 -27.32 10.52 15.11
N ARG A 381 -27.52 10.47 13.77
CA ARG A 381 -28.79 10.94 13.19
C ARG A 381 -29.90 9.97 13.64
N ALA A 382 -31.00 10.52 14.14
CA ALA A 382 -32.21 9.77 14.42
C ALA A 382 -32.83 9.21 13.13
#